data_a0dd8a884d0fd12cc06fa65d59f96fdb
#
_entry.id   a0dd8a884d0fd12cc06fa65d59f96fdb
#
_cell.length_a   1.000
_cell.length_b   1.000
_cell.length_c   1.000
_cell.angle_alpha   90.00
_cell.angle_beta   90.00
_cell.angle_gamma   90.00
#
_symmetry.space_group_name_H-M   'P 1'
#
loop_
_entity.id
_entity.type
_entity.pdbx_description
1 polymer ?
#
loop_
_entity_poly.entity_id
_entity_poly.type
_entity_poly.pdbx_seq_one_letter_code
_entity_poly.pdbx_strand_id
1 'polypeptide(L)'
;MEIVLYQPEIAGNVGAIIRLAANSGVSLNLIKPFGFDLQENKIRRAGLDYHDLSNTKTYNSWEEFIETNQNKSICCLSSKGIDSYWDTNLNKYDFLLFGPESIGLPDEIISSYKTITIPMKENSRSINLANSVGIVVLNL
;
A
#
# COMPACT_ATOMS: atom_id res chain seq x y z
N MET A 1 5.07 6.89 -9.72
CA MET A 1 4.13 6.45 -8.64
C MET A 1 4.63 5.15 -8.02
N GLU A 2 4.72 5.10 -6.72
CA GLU A 2 5.12 3.91 -5.97
C GLU A 2 4.03 3.56 -4.96
N ILE A 3 3.87 2.28 -4.64
CA ILE A 3 2.95 1.80 -3.61
C ILE A 3 3.66 1.77 -2.27
N VAL A 4 2.97 2.18 -1.22
CA VAL A 4 3.44 2.14 0.17
C VAL A 4 2.43 1.41 1.03
N LEU A 5 2.86 0.39 1.76
CA LEU A 5 2.06 -0.32 2.74
C LEU A 5 2.50 0.07 4.15
N TYR A 6 1.61 0.73 4.88
CA TYR A 6 1.84 1.12 6.26
C TYR A 6 1.53 -0.03 7.20
N GLN A 7 2.55 -0.61 7.81
CA GLN A 7 2.45 -1.67 8.83
C GLN A 7 1.48 -2.81 8.43
N PRO A 8 1.69 -3.46 7.27
CA PRO A 8 0.81 -4.54 6.83
C PRO A 8 0.85 -5.72 7.81
N GLU A 9 -0.28 -6.42 7.98
CA GLU A 9 -0.46 -7.43 9.02
C GLU A 9 -0.48 -8.86 8.46
N ILE A 10 -0.89 -9.05 7.20
CA ILE A 10 -1.16 -10.37 6.62
C ILE A 10 -0.14 -10.69 5.54
N ALA A 11 0.70 -11.71 5.79
CA ALA A 11 1.77 -12.13 4.87
C ALA A 11 1.25 -12.48 3.47
N GLY A 12 0.11 -13.13 3.36
CA GLY A 12 -0.50 -13.50 2.08
C GLY A 12 -0.87 -12.29 1.21
N ASN A 13 -1.36 -11.21 1.82
CA ASN A 13 -1.65 -9.96 1.12
C ASN A 13 -0.36 -9.32 0.61
N VAL A 14 0.66 -9.25 1.43
CA VAL A 14 1.95 -8.67 1.05
C VAL A 14 2.60 -9.49 -0.07
N GLY A 15 2.57 -10.80 0.00
CA GLY A 15 3.08 -11.68 -1.06
C GLY A 15 2.38 -11.44 -2.41
N ALA A 16 1.05 -11.34 -2.41
CA ALA A 16 0.27 -11.03 -3.60
C ALA A 16 0.61 -9.64 -4.17
N ILE A 17 0.79 -8.64 -3.31
CA ILE A 17 1.14 -7.27 -3.72
C ILE A 17 2.57 -7.20 -4.25
N ILE A 18 3.53 -7.90 -3.66
CA ILE A 18 4.90 -7.99 -4.17
C ILE A 18 4.89 -8.54 -5.61
N ARG A 19 4.16 -9.60 -5.87
CA ARG A 19 4.04 -10.18 -7.21
C ARG A 19 3.35 -9.23 -8.18
N LEU A 20 2.29 -8.57 -7.76
CA LEU A 20 1.60 -7.57 -8.57
C LEU A 20 2.53 -6.43 -8.94
N ALA A 21 3.27 -5.89 -7.98
CA ALA A 21 4.23 -4.81 -8.17
C ALA A 21 5.32 -5.21 -9.18
N ALA A 22 5.91 -6.41 -9.01
CA ALA A 22 6.92 -6.94 -9.94
C ALA A 22 6.38 -7.06 -11.36
N ASN A 23 5.17 -7.59 -11.53
CA ASN A 23 4.56 -7.80 -12.85
C ASN A 23 4.10 -6.50 -13.52
N SER A 24 3.73 -5.49 -12.75
CA SER A 24 3.29 -4.19 -13.27
C SER A 24 4.42 -3.16 -13.41
N GLY A 25 5.62 -3.47 -12.92
CA GLY A 25 6.75 -2.55 -12.91
C GLY A 25 6.63 -1.42 -11.89
N VAL A 26 5.70 -1.53 -10.93
CA VAL A 26 5.51 -0.54 -9.85
C VAL A 26 6.41 -0.88 -8.67
N SER A 27 7.09 0.11 -8.11
CA SER A 27 7.89 -0.07 -6.89
C SER A 27 7.01 -0.18 -5.65
N LEU A 28 7.42 -1.02 -4.71
CA LEU A 28 6.72 -1.28 -3.46
C LEU A 28 7.59 -0.87 -2.26
N ASN A 29 6.99 -0.16 -1.33
CA ASN A 29 7.61 0.25 -0.07
C ASN A 29 6.82 -0.33 1.09
N LEU A 30 7.51 -0.99 2.01
CA LEU A 30 6.92 -1.62 3.21
C LEU A 30 7.42 -0.91 4.45
N ILE A 31 6.51 -0.44 5.29
CA ILE A 31 6.84 0.25 6.55
C ILE A 31 6.55 -0.68 7.73
N LYS A 32 7.59 -0.96 8.49
CA LYS A 32 7.48 -1.76 9.73
C LYS A 32 6.78 -0.98 10.85
N PRO A 33 6.26 -1.66 11.90
CA PRO A 33 6.32 -3.11 12.10
C PRO A 33 5.32 -3.88 11.24
N PHE A 34 5.65 -5.16 10.98
CA PHE A 34 4.75 -6.09 10.30
C PHE A 34 4.11 -7.05 11.30
N GLY A 35 2.92 -7.56 11.00
CA GLY A 35 2.32 -8.66 11.72
C GLY A 35 2.93 -10.05 11.38
N PHE A 36 4.02 -10.10 10.62
CA PHE A 36 4.66 -11.33 10.11
C PHE A 36 6.15 -11.07 9.83
N ASP A 37 6.92 -12.15 9.57
CA ASP A 37 8.30 -12.06 9.10
C ASP A 37 8.35 -12.16 7.57
N LEU A 38 9.01 -11.18 6.91
CA LEU A 38 9.23 -11.18 5.45
C LEU A 38 10.02 -12.39 4.96
N GLN A 39 10.84 -12.99 5.81
CA GLN A 39 11.68 -14.15 5.49
C GLN A 39 11.02 -15.50 5.79
N GLU A 40 9.81 -15.48 6.38
CA GLU A 40 9.10 -16.71 6.70
C GLU A 40 8.58 -17.45 5.46
N ASN A 41 8.45 -18.78 5.64
CA ASN A 41 7.95 -19.73 4.64
C ASN A 41 6.61 -19.33 3.97
N LYS A 42 5.81 -18.44 4.60
CA LYS A 42 4.51 -17.99 4.05
C LYS A 42 4.67 -17.09 2.82
N ILE A 43 5.70 -16.26 2.77
CA ILE A 43 6.01 -15.46 1.58
C ILE A 43 6.62 -16.34 0.51
N ARG A 44 7.49 -17.30 0.88
CA ARG A 44 8.01 -18.31 -0.04
C ARG A 44 6.91 -19.20 -0.63
N ARG A 45 5.87 -19.53 0.14
CA ARG A 45 4.69 -20.28 -0.34
C ARG A 45 3.85 -19.51 -1.36
N ALA A 46 3.94 -18.19 -1.41
CA ALA A 46 3.35 -17.39 -2.47
C ALA A 46 4.09 -17.52 -3.82
N GLY A 47 5.17 -18.32 -3.88
CA GLY A 47 5.96 -18.56 -5.08
C GLY A 47 6.79 -17.35 -5.51
N LEU A 48 7.16 -16.49 -4.54
CA LEU A 48 8.00 -15.34 -4.81
C LEU A 48 9.45 -15.76 -4.96
N ASP A 49 10.11 -15.23 -5.98
CA ASP A 49 11.52 -15.41 -6.22
C ASP A 49 12.31 -14.11 -5.92
N TYR A 50 13.64 -14.16 -6.14
CA TYR A 50 14.51 -13.00 -5.94
C TYR A 50 14.13 -11.82 -6.86
N HIS A 51 13.64 -12.08 -8.04
CA HIS A 51 13.22 -11.07 -9.01
C HIS A 51 11.98 -10.29 -8.50
N ASP A 52 11.01 -11.00 -7.95
CA ASP A 52 9.80 -10.38 -7.38
C ASP A 52 10.13 -9.40 -6.26
N LEU A 53 11.16 -9.69 -5.45
CA LEU A 53 11.60 -8.86 -4.33
C LEU A 53 12.48 -7.67 -4.74
N SER A 54 12.99 -7.63 -5.96
CA SER A 54 13.97 -6.61 -6.41
C SER A 54 13.42 -5.19 -6.39
N ASN A 55 12.10 -5.02 -6.55
CA ASN A 55 11.42 -3.73 -6.54
C ASN A 55 10.79 -3.37 -5.18
N THR A 56 11.14 -4.12 -4.13
CA THR A 56 10.57 -3.92 -2.79
C THR A 56 11.62 -3.32 -1.86
N LYS A 57 11.27 -2.19 -1.24
CA LYS A 57 12.07 -1.52 -0.20
C LYS A 57 11.37 -1.66 1.14
N THR A 58 12.14 -1.71 2.22
CA THR A 58 11.62 -1.80 3.59
C THR A 58 12.17 -0.65 4.42
N TYR A 59 11.28 -0.04 5.22
CA TYR A 59 11.60 1.02 6.17
C TYR A 59 11.30 0.57 7.59
N ASN A 60 12.14 0.94 8.55
CA ASN A 60 11.97 0.52 9.95
C ASN A 60 10.83 1.25 10.66
N SER A 61 10.43 2.43 10.17
CA SER A 61 9.36 3.24 10.76
C SER A 61 8.76 4.20 9.73
N TRP A 62 7.60 4.75 10.06
CA TRP A 62 6.99 5.84 9.30
C TRP A 62 7.90 7.07 9.26
N GLU A 63 8.54 7.39 10.38
CA GLU A 63 9.45 8.53 10.52
C GLU A 63 10.64 8.38 9.57
N GLU A 64 11.23 7.18 9.49
CA GLU A 64 12.32 6.89 8.55
C GLU A 64 11.87 7.05 7.09
N PHE A 65 10.67 6.57 6.76
CA PHE A 65 10.10 6.73 5.42
C PHE A 65 9.94 8.19 5.04
N ILE A 66 9.35 9.00 5.91
CA ILE A 66 9.15 10.45 5.67
C ILE A 66 10.48 11.19 5.56
N GLU A 67 11.43 10.90 6.44
CA GLU A 67 12.76 11.52 6.41
C GLU A 67 13.52 11.21 5.12
N THR A 68 13.44 9.97 4.66
CA THR A 68 14.10 9.52 3.42
C THR A 68 13.46 10.11 2.18
N ASN A 69 12.17 10.41 2.21
CA ASN A 69 11.38 10.84 1.07
C ASN A 69 10.84 12.27 1.21
N GLN A 70 11.61 13.15 1.79
CA GLN A 70 11.26 14.57 1.89
C GLN A 70 10.94 15.18 0.52
N ASN A 71 9.97 16.07 0.47
CA ASN A 71 9.49 16.74 -0.76
C ASN A 71 8.79 15.82 -1.77
N LYS A 72 8.43 14.61 -1.39
CA LYS A 72 7.60 13.72 -2.19
C LYS A 72 6.13 13.84 -1.80
N SER A 73 5.27 13.75 -2.80
CA SER A 73 3.83 13.85 -2.60
C SER A 73 3.20 12.50 -2.29
N ILE A 74 2.32 12.47 -1.30
CA ILE A 74 1.64 11.26 -0.82
C ILE A 74 0.13 11.42 -0.99
N CYS A 75 -0.53 10.39 -1.51
CA CYS A 75 -1.97 10.24 -1.51
C CYS A 75 -2.33 8.99 -0.71
N CYS A 76 -3.22 9.13 0.27
CA CYS A 76 -3.71 8.03 1.09
C CYS A 76 -4.93 7.37 0.47
N LEU A 77 -5.01 6.05 0.56
CA LEU A 77 -6.20 5.29 0.21
C LEU A 77 -6.84 4.72 1.48
N SER A 78 -8.07 5.11 1.74
CA SER A 78 -8.81 4.75 2.94
C SER A 78 -10.31 4.75 2.67
N SER A 79 -11.05 3.90 3.39
CA SER A 79 -12.51 3.95 3.39
C SER A 79 -13.08 5.27 3.95
N LYS A 80 -12.27 6.06 4.62
CA LYS A 80 -12.60 7.41 5.12
C LYS A 80 -12.40 8.52 4.09
N GLY A 81 -11.88 8.20 2.91
CA GLY A 81 -11.70 9.17 1.83
C GLY A 81 -13.05 9.63 1.28
N ILE A 82 -13.12 10.90 0.85
CA ILE A 82 -14.32 11.50 0.28
C ILE A 82 -14.31 11.36 -1.25
N ASP A 83 -13.16 11.67 -1.85
CA ASP A 83 -13.01 11.64 -3.29
C ASP A 83 -12.72 10.21 -3.78
N SER A 84 -13.31 9.87 -4.93
CA SER A 84 -13.07 8.58 -5.55
C SER A 84 -11.68 8.53 -6.22
N TYR A 85 -11.06 7.34 -6.20
CA TYR A 85 -9.78 7.12 -6.85
C TYR A 85 -9.85 7.33 -8.38
N TRP A 86 -10.98 7.05 -9.02
CA TRP A 86 -11.13 7.22 -10.47
C TRP A 86 -11.34 8.67 -10.91
N ASP A 87 -11.80 9.54 -10.01
CA ASP A 87 -11.96 10.98 -10.25
C ASP A 87 -10.68 11.76 -9.87
N THR A 88 -9.70 11.08 -9.31
CA THR A 88 -8.45 11.69 -8.84
C THR A 88 -7.32 11.40 -9.83
N ASN A 89 -6.61 12.43 -10.26
CA ASN A 89 -5.40 12.25 -11.07
C ASN A 89 -4.25 11.75 -10.19
N LEU A 90 -4.09 10.42 -10.13
CA LEU A 90 -3.09 9.75 -9.29
C LEU A 90 -1.65 10.03 -9.75
N ASN A 91 -1.43 10.35 -11.02
CA ASN A 91 -0.11 10.64 -11.57
C ASN A 91 0.54 11.92 -10.98
N LYS A 92 -0.22 12.69 -10.22
CA LYS A 92 0.31 13.87 -9.48
C LYS A 92 1.07 13.49 -8.20
N TYR A 93 0.96 12.25 -7.75
CA TYR A 93 1.54 11.80 -6.49
C TYR A 93 2.71 10.87 -6.73
N ASP A 94 3.73 10.98 -5.89
CA ASP A 94 4.86 10.07 -5.89
C ASP A 94 4.52 8.73 -5.23
N PHE A 95 3.70 8.77 -4.19
CA PHE A 95 3.31 7.61 -3.39
C PHE A 95 1.80 7.48 -3.22
N LEU A 96 1.32 6.22 -3.31
CA LEU A 96 0.00 5.81 -2.84
C LEU A 96 0.16 4.99 -1.56
N LEU A 97 -0.40 5.48 -0.46
CA LEU A 97 -0.26 4.90 0.87
C LEU A 97 -1.52 4.13 1.27
N PHE A 98 -1.34 2.86 1.60
CA PHE A 98 -2.38 1.95 2.09
C PHE A 98 -2.12 1.60 3.56
N GLY A 99 -3.19 1.51 4.35
CA GLY A 99 -3.13 1.15 5.76
C GLY A 99 -3.15 -0.35 6.04
N PRO A 100 -2.89 -0.72 7.29
CA PRO A 100 -3.00 -2.10 7.74
C PRO A 100 -4.45 -2.61 7.62
N GLU A 101 -4.59 -3.91 7.48
CA GLU A 101 -5.85 -4.58 7.14
C GLU A 101 -6.93 -4.38 8.20
N SER A 102 -6.58 -4.41 9.50
CA SER A 102 -7.56 -4.39 10.58
C SER A 102 -8.07 -3.00 10.95
N ILE A 103 -7.20 -1.99 11.00
CA ILE A 103 -7.54 -0.67 11.55
C ILE A 103 -7.41 0.49 10.55
N GLY A 104 -6.82 0.24 9.38
CA GLY A 104 -6.56 1.30 8.40
C GLY A 104 -5.46 2.27 8.85
N LEU A 105 -5.28 3.35 8.10
CA LEU A 105 -4.29 4.38 8.40
C LEU A 105 -4.67 5.17 9.66
N PRO A 106 -3.66 5.60 10.47
CA PRO A 106 -3.89 6.51 11.59
C PRO A 106 -4.58 7.81 11.14
N ASP A 107 -5.45 8.35 11.97
CA ASP A 107 -6.18 9.60 11.68
C ASP A 107 -5.23 10.79 11.45
N GLU A 108 -4.09 10.83 12.11
CA GLU A 108 -3.05 11.85 11.92
C GLU A 108 -2.49 11.85 10.49
N ILE A 109 -2.30 10.66 9.93
CA ILE A 109 -1.82 10.51 8.54
C ILE A 109 -2.93 10.91 7.57
N ILE A 110 -4.15 10.43 7.77
CA ILE A 110 -5.30 10.75 6.92
C ILE A 110 -5.54 12.27 6.86
N SER A 111 -5.43 12.97 7.98
CA SER A 111 -5.63 14.42 8.04
C SER A 111 -4.49 15.22 7.45
N SER A 112 -3.29 14.65 7.34
CA SER A 112 -2.10 15.35 6.83
C SER A 112 -1.93 15.26 5.31
N TYR A 113 -2.61 14.34 4.64
CA TYR A 113 -2.46 14.08 3.21
C TYR A 113 -3.80 14.01 2.50
N LYS A 114 -3.78 14.17 1.18
CA LYS A 114 -4.94 13.88 0.34
C LYS A 114 -5.36 12.44 0.56
N THR A 115 -6.62 12.22 0.88
CA THR A 115 -7.17 10.87 1.10
C THR A 115 -8.31 10.60 0.12
N ILE A 116 -8.21 9.50 -0.58
CA ILE A 116 -9.19 9.03 -1.57
C ILE A 116 -9.73 7.67 -1.16
N THR A 117 -10.80 7.25 -1.80
CA THR A 117 -11.45 5.97 -1.52
C THR A 117 -11.74 5.18 -2.79
N ILE A 118 -11.82 3.86 -2.64
CA ILE A 118 -12.48 3.00 -3.63
C ILE A 118 -13.96 2.98 -3.25
N PRO A 119 -14.87 3.50 -4.10
CA PRO A 119 -16.29 3.51 -3.79
C PRO A 119 -16.85 2.11 -3.55
N MET A 120 -17.65 1.97 -2.52
CA MET A 120 -18.30 0.72 -2.13
C MET A 120 -19.79 0.99 -1.85
N LYS A 121 -20.59 -0.06 -1.85
CA LYS A 121 -21.99 0.02 -1.40
C LYS A 121 -22.05 0.43 0.07
N GLU A 122 -23.10 1.14 0.43
CA GLU A 122 -23.40 1.46 1.84
C GLU A 122 -23.40 0.21 2.70
N ASN A 123 -22.91 0.33 3.94
CA ASN A 123 -22.79 -0.76 4.91
C ASN A 123 -21.92 -1.95 4.46
N SER A 124 -21.06 -1.76 3.47
CA SER A 124 -20.09 -2.78 3.04
C SER A 124 -18.89 -2.81 3.98
N ARG A 125 -18.24 -3.98 4.06
CA ARG A 125 -16.92 -4.10 4.71
C ARG A 125 -15.85 -3.53 3.77
N SER A 126 -14.69 -3.20 4.34
CA SER A 126 -13.52 -2.81 3.53
C SER A 126 -13.09 -3.93 2.57
N ILE A 127 -12.59 -3.53 1.41
CA ILE A 127 -12.03 -4.45 0.42
C ILE A 127 -10.70 -5.00 0.95
N ASN A 128 -10.40 -6.26 0.64
CA ASN A 128 -9.10 -6.87 0.92
C ASN A 128 -7.96 -5.98 0.40
N LEU A 129 -6.88 -5.86 1.18
CA LEU A 129 -5.76 -4.97 0.86
C LEU A 129 -5.14 -5.26 -0.52
N ALA A 130 -4.85 -6.53 -0.83
CA ALA A 130 -4.26 -6.89 -2.12
C ALA A 130 -5.20 -6.57 -3.28
N ASN A 131 -6.50 -6.77 -3.12
CA ASN A 131 -7.50 -6.39 -4.12
C ASN A 131 -7.56 -4.87 -4.29
N SER A 132 -7.50 -4.10 -3.21
CA SER A 132 -7.49 -2.64 -3.26
C SER A 132 -6.28 -2.11 -4.04
N VAL A 133 -5.10 -2.64 -3.78
CA VAL A 133 -3.88 -2.29 -4.51
C VAL A 133 -4.01 -2.65 -5.99
N GLY A 134 -4.53 -3.85 -6.29
CA GLY A 134 -4.75 -4.30 -7.67
C GLY A 134 -5.69 -3.40 -8.46
N ILE A 135 -6.81 -3.01 -7.87
CA ILE A 135 -7.78 -2.09 -8.49
C ILE A 135 -7.11 -0.77 -8.87
N VAL A 136 -6.33 -0.20 -7.98
CA VAL A 136 -5.71 1.12 -8.19
C VAL A 136 -4.55 1.02 -9.17
N VAL A 137 -3.68 0.01 -9.05
CA VAL A 137 -2.52 -0.19 -9.94
C VAL A 137 -2.93 -0.39 -11.40
N LEU A 138 -4.04 -1.09 -11.66
CA LEU A 138 -4.55 -1.29 -13.02
C LEU A 138 -5.09 0.00 -13.67
N ASN A 139 -5.29 1.06 -12.91
CA ASN A 139 -5.75 2.37 -13.39
C ASN A 139 -4.63 3.42 -13.48
N LEU A 140 -3.39 3.02 -13.26
CA LEU A 140 -2.21 3.88 -13.43
C LEU A 140 -1.71 3.83 -14.91
#